data_34c285fb0c22e83a856738e7f3984341
#
_entry.id   34c285fb0c22e83a856738e7f3984341
#
_cell.length_a   1.000
_cell.length_b   1.000
_cell.length_c   1.000
_cell.angle_alpha   90.00
_cell.angle_beta   90.00
_cell.angle_gamma   90.00
#
_symmetry.space_group_name_H-M   'P 1'
#
loop_
_entity.id
_entity.type
_entity.pdbx_description
1 polymer ?
#
loop_
_entity_poly.entity_id
_entity_poly.type
_entity_poly.pdbx_seq_one_letter_code
_entity_poly.pdbx_strand_id
1 'polypeptide(L)'
;YCTENLELAKEWACSQDSDGYANQYILNLENLKVLYLNGPQYNILNWLAILLENRKFSIAEGLPHEAREYILETFLPEYKSYDIIKGYRADDSYFSFAEDFLNNAISVRKLEKAMRLGNLGEQVVLVSRAAFDALKYVGAEEADRSKYYVLKMKRDKAARAEYLGSDRKPSYGLDELYMLDIMRQGVKADDPRLR
;
A
#
# COMPACT_ATOMS: atom_id res chain seq x y z
N TYR A 1 -9.65 8.76 0.49
CA TYR A 1 -8.51 8.27 1.26
C TYR A 1 -8.19 9.26 2.35
N CYS A 2 -7.94 8.78 3.56
CA CYS A 2 -7.64 9.60 4.72
C CYS A 2 -6.28 9.19 5.31
N THR A 3 -5.68 10.09 6.08
CA THR A 3 -4.48 9.83 6.87
C THR A 3 -4.64 10.51 8.23
N GLU A 4 -3.98 9.99 9.25
CA GLU A 4 -3.91 10.61 10.57
C GLU A 4 -2.76 11.65 10.66
N ASN A 5 -2.01 11.84 9.55
CA ASN A 5 -0.88 12.76 9.49
C ASN A 5 -1.23 14.02 8.66
N LEU A 6 -1.30 15.16 9.33
CA LEU A 6 -1.67 16.44 8.72
C LEU A 6 -0.69 16.88 7.61
N GLU A 7 0.62 16.73 7.82
CA GLU A 7 1.63 17.13 6.83
C GLU A 7 1.49 16.30 5.55
N LEU A 8 1.26 14.99 5.68
CA LEU A 8 0.97 14.13 4.53
C LEU A 8 -0.36 14.51 3.86
N ALA A 9 -1.39 14.84 4.63
CA ALA A 9 -2.66 15.28 4.05
C ALA A 9 -2.48 16.56 3.22
N LYS A 10 -1.64 17.51 3.68
CA LYS A 10 -1.29 18.72 2.94
C LYS A 10 -0.48 18.42 1.68
N GLU A 11 0.48 17.49 1.75
CA GLU A 11 1.22 17.05 0.56
C GLU A 11 0.28 16.45 -0.52
N TRP A 12 -0.78 15.78 -0.09
CA TRP A 12 -1.75 15.16 -1.01
C TRP A 12 -2.80 16.12 -1.54
N ALA A 13 -3.08 17.16 -0.79
CA ALA A 13 -4.01 18.20 -1.18
C ALA A 13 -3.49 19.04 -2.36
N CYS A 14 -2.16 19.17 -2.50
CA CYS A 14 -1.54 19.97 -3.54
C CYS A 14 -1.32 19.20 -4.85
N SER A 15 -1.50 19.90 -5.97
CA SER A 15 -1.05 19.45 -7.29
C SER A 15 0.14 20.30 -7.79
N GLN A 16 0.64 19.98 -8.98
CA GLN A 16 1.67 20.78 -9.63
C GLN A 16 1.20 22.23 -9.87
N ASP A 17 -0.08 22.42 -10.13
CA ASP A 17 -0.63 23.66 -10.63
C ASP A 17 -1.53 24.39 -9.63
N SER A 18 -1.83 23.77 -8.48
CA SER A 18 -2.77 24.35 -7.50
C SER A 18 -2.41 24.06 -6.06
N ASP A 19 -2.67 25.04 -5.22
CA ASP A 19 -2.79 24.87 -3.79
C ASP A 19 -4.00 23.98 -3.44
N GLY A 20 -4.05 23.46 -2.23
CA GLY A 20 -5.12 22.59 -1.80
C GLY A 20 -5.57 22.85 -0.36
N TYR A 21 -6.51 22.04 0.09
CA TYR A 21 -7.02 22.06 1.46
C TYR A 21 -6.97 20.67 2.06
N ALA A 22 -6.32 20.54 3.22
CA ALA A 22 -6.40 19.35 4.05
C ALA A 22 -7.65 19.44 4.92
N ASN A 23 -8.70 18.71 4.55
CA ASN A 23 -9.93 18.66 5.33
C ASN A 23 -9.77 17.77 6.55
N GLN A 24 -10.16 18.27 7.72
CA GLN A 24 -10.10 17.60 9.00
C GLN A 24 -11.47 17.05 9.39
N TYR A 25 -11.49 15.80 9.83
CA TYR A 25 -12.67 15.11 10.32
C TYR A 25 -12.36 14.37 11.63
N ILE A 26 -13.38 14.26 12.48
CA ILE A 26 -13.42 13.31 13.58
C ILE A 26 -14.20 12.09 13.06
N LEU A 27 -13.62 10.90 13.20
CA LEU A 27 -14.23 9.63 12.85
C LEU A 27 -14.60 8.88 14.12
N ASN A 28 -15.90 8.67 14.34
CA ASN A 28 -16.37 7.81 15.43
C ASN A 28 -16.29 6.35 14.98
N LEU A 29 -15.49 5.55 15.67
CA LEU A 29 -15.29 4.13 15.37
C LEU A 29 -16.32 3.20 16.07
N GLU A 30 -17.21 3.76 16.87
CA GLU A 30 -18.22 2.97 17.59
C GLU A 30 -19.12 2.21 16.59
N ASN A 31 -19.27 0.91 16.81
CA ASN A 31 -20.06 0.00 15.96
C ASN A 31 -19.53 -0.17 14.52
N LEU A 32 -18.31 0.30 14.18
CA LEU A 32 -17.69 0.08 12.90
C LEU A 32 -16.68 -1.08 12.96
N LYS A 33 -16.68 -1.91 11.92
CA LYS A 33 -15.69 -2.98 11.76
C LYS A 33 -14.46 -2.44 11.07
N VAL A 34 -13.32 -2.49 11.75
CA VAL A 34 -12.04 -2.01 11.22
C VAL A 34 -11.12 -3.18 10.93
N LEU A 35 -10.65 -3.27 9.68
CA LEU A 35 -9.61 -4.19 9.26
C LEU A 35 -8.24 -3.51 9.37
N TYR A 36 -7.37 -4.04 10.22
CA TYR A 36 -6.00 -3.58 10.40
C TYR A 36 -5.03 -4.50 9.64
N LEU A 37 -4.59 -4.08 8.46
CA LEU A 37 -3.66 -4.86 7.63
C LEU A 37 -2.23 -4.90 8.15
N ASN A 38 -1.88 -4.01 9.09
CA ASN A 38 -0.59 -4.02 9.78
C ASN A 38 -0.61 -4.91 11.05
N GLY A 39 -1.71 -5.63 11.29
CA GLY A 39 -1.81 -6.59 12.38
C GLY A 39 -0.96 -7.85 12.13
N PRO A 40 -0.60 -8.59 13.19
CA PRO A 40 0.30 -9.75 13.11
C PRO A 40 -0.26 -10.94 12.32
N GLN A 41 -1.57 -10.94 12.04
CA GLN A 41 -2.25 -11.98 11.23
C GLN A 41 -2.09 -11.77 9.73
N TYR A 42 -1.62 -10.60 9.30
CA TYR A 42 -1.43 -10.24 7.89
C TYR A 42 0.04 -10.01 7.57
N ASN A 43 0.37 -10.20 6.30
CA ASN A 43 1.69 -9.93 5.75
C ASN A 43 1.55 -9.08 4.47
N ILE A 44 2.67 -8.72 3.88
CA ILE A 44 2.70 -7.83 2.71
C ILE A 44 1.93 -8.40 1.51
N LEU A 45 1.80 -9.73 1.38
CA LEU A 45 1.07 -10.36 0.27
C LEU A 45 -0.45 -10.20 0.43
N ASN A 46 -0.98 -10.15 1.65
CA ASN A 46 -2.39 -9.84 1.88
C ASN A 46 -2.70 -8.40 1.42
N TRP A 47 -1.79 -7.48 1.72
CA TRP A 47 -1.90 -6.10 1.30
C TRP A 47 -1.77 -5.97 -0.22
N LEU A 48 -0.80 -6.69 -0.84
CA LEU A 48 -0.66 -6.77 -2.29
C LEU A 48 -1.92 -7.32 -2.96
N ALA A 49 -2.55 -8.36 -2.39
CA ALA A 49 -3.78 -8.93 -2.92
C ALA A 49 -4.93 -7.91 -2.98
N ILE A 50 -5.13 -7.12 -1.92
CA ILE A 50 -6.13 -6.04 -1.93
C ILE A 50 -5.81 -4.98 -2.99
N LEU A 51 -4.54 -4.64 -3.17
CA LEU A 51 -4.11 -3.72 -4.21
C LEU A 51 -4.44 -4.25 -5.61
N LEU A 52 -4.09 -5.51 -5.88
CA LEU A 52 -4.33 -6.19 -7.15
C LEU A 52 -5.81 -6.37 -7.48
N GLU A 53 -6.66 -6.56 -6.48
CA GLU A 53 -8.12 -6.66 -6.63
C GLU A 53 -8.74 -5.32 -7.02
N ASN A 54 -8.26 -4.21 -6.44
CA ASN A 54 -8.91 -2.91 -6.56
C ASN A 54 -8.28 -1.98 -7.62
N ARG A 55 -7.14 -2.35 -8.20
CA ARG A 55 -6.47 -1.53 -9.20
C ARG A 55 -6.32 -2.27 -10.53
N LYS A 56 -6.69 -1.56 -11.60
CA LYS A 56 -6.44 -2.02 -12.96
C LYS A 56 -5.08 -1.50 -13.39
N PHE A 57 -4.12 -2.39 -13.53
CA PHE A 57 -2.87 -2.11 -14.23
C PHE A 57 -2.66 -3.19 -15.29
N SER A 58 -1.97 -2.81 -16.34
CA SER A 58 -1.66 -3.73 -17.43
C SER A 58 -0.61 -4.72 -16.93
N ILE A 59 -1.04 -5.94 -16.66
CA ILE A 59 -0.13 -7.05 -16.32
C ILE A 59 0.15 -7.78 -17.62
N ALA A 60 1.44 -8.03 -17.88
CA ALA A 60 1.84 -8.83 -19.04
C ALA A 60 1.29 -10.27 -18.92
N GLU A 61 1.05 -10.91 -20.06
CA GLU A 61 0.71 -12.32 -20.09
C GLU A 61 1.87 -13.19 -19.58
N GLY A 62 1.57 -14.43 -19.20
CA GLY A 62 2.55 -15.37 -18.66
C GLY A 62 2.70 -15.27 -17.15
N LEU A 63 3.93 -15.40 -16.64
CA LEU A 63 4.20 -15.46 -15.20
C LEU A 63 3.53 -14.36 -14.36
N PRO A 64 3.53 -13.09 -14.75
CA PRO A 64 2.88 -12.04 -13.95
C PRO A 64 1.36 -12.24 -13.83
N HIS A 65 0.70 -12.76 -14.85
CA HIS A 65 -0.73 -13.06 -14.80
C HIS A 65 -1.02 -14.23 -13.84
N GLU A 66 -0.29 -15.33 -13.97
CA GLU A 66 -0.42 -16.50 -13.09
C GLU A 66 -0.08 -16.13 -11.63
N ALA A 67 0.94 -15.30 -11.44
CA ALA A 67 1.33 -14.77 -10.13
C ALA A 67 0.21 -13.94 -9.50
N ARG A 68 -0.43 -13.06 -10.28
CA ARG A 68 -1.57 -12.27 -9.83
C ARG A 68 -2.73 -13.16 -9.38
N GLU A 69 -3.09 -14.17 -10.18
CA GLU A 69 -4.16 -15.09 -9.85
C GLU A 69 -3.84 -15.84 -8.55
N TYR A 70 -2.62 -16.37 -8.43
CA TYR A 70 -2.18 -17.05 -7.23
C TYR A 70 -2.25 -16.16 -5.98
N ILE A 71 -1.80 -14.91 -6.08
CA ILE A 71 -1.86 -13.95 -4.96
C ILE A 71 -3.31 -13.67 -4.58
N LEU A 72 -4.21 -13.47 -5.53
CA LEU A 72 -5.62 -13.22 -5.25
C LEU A 72 -6.30 -14.43 -4.61
N GLU A 73 -6.05 -15.63 -5.11
CA GLU A 73 -6.66 -16.84 -4.59
C GLU A 73 -6.15 -17.23 -3.20
N THR A 74 -4.87 -16.95 -2.92
CA THR A 74 -4.20 -17.46 -1.72
C THR A 74 -4.14 -16.43 -0.59
N PHE A 75 -3.97 -15.15 -0.92
CA PHE A 75 -3.64 -14.12 0.05
C PHE A 75 -4.69 -13.02 0.19
N LEU A 76 -5.74 -13.00 -0.64
CA LEU A 76 -6.79 -11.99 -0.51
C LEU A 76 -7.60 -12.25 0.78
N PRO A 77 -7.52 -11.36 1.77
CA PRO A 77 -8.30 -11.51 2.99
C PRO A 77 -9.76 -11.15 2.73
N GLU A 78 -10.67 -11.66 3.57
CA GLU A 78 -12.03 -11.13 3.61
C GLU A 78 -11.97 -9.68 4.14
N TYR A 79 -12.22 -8.72 3.28
CA TYR A 79 -12.19 -7.30 3.61
C TYR A 79 -13.49 -6.56 3.28
N LYS A 80 -14.36 -7.18 2.46
CA LYS A 80 -15.59 -6.52 1.96
C LYS A 80 -16.66 -6.35 3.02
N SER A 81 -16.59 -7.13 4.12
CA SER A 81 -17.49 -7.01 5.26
C SER A 81 -17.08 -5.97 6.31
N TYR A 82 -15.97 -5.27 6.07
CA TYR A 82 -15.45 -4.23 6.95
C TYR A 82 -15.90 -2.84 6.50
N ASP A 83 -16.08 -1.96 7.46
CA ASP A 83 -16.47 -0.57 7.23
C ASP A 83 -15.26 0.31 6.90
N ILE A 84 -14.11 -0.03 7.49
CA ILE A 84 -12.86 0.72 7.37
C ILE A 84 -11.71 -0.27 7.17
N ILE A 85 -10.79 0.09 6.28
CA ILE A 85 -9.51 -0.61 6.11
C ILE A 85 -8.38 0.35 6.48
N LYS A 86 -7.49 -0.08 7.37
CA LYS A 86 -6.31 0.66 7.79
C LYS A 86 -5.05 -0.16 7.49
N GLY A 87 -4.10 0.44 6.78
CA GLY A 87 -2.86 -0.24 6.40
C GLY A 87 -1.86 0.71 5.75
N TYR A 88 -0.75 0.16 5.26
CA TYR A 88 0.25 0.97 4.58
C TYR A 88 -0.35 1.67 3.36
N ARG A 89 0.06 2.91 3.15
CA ARG A 89 -0.27 3.59 1.92
C ARG A 89 0.62 3.12 0.78
N ALA A 90 -0.03 2.77 -0.35
CA ALA A 90 0.63 2.71 -1.64
C ALA A 90 0.30 3.95 -2.46
N ASP A 91 1.30 4.65 -2.89
CA ASP A 91 1.18 5.63 -3.95
C ASP A 91 1.24 4.91 -5.31
N ASP A 92 0.78 5.56 -6.38
CA ASP A 92 0.83 4.99 -7.75
C ASP A 92 2.27 4.66 -8.18
N SER A 93 3.27 5.33 -7.58
CA SER A 93 4.68 5.01 -7.78
C SER A 93 5.10 3.62 -7.28
N TYR A 94 4.35 3.02 -6.35
CA TYR A 94 4.67 1.69 -5.81
C TYR A 94 4.15 0.53 -6.67
N PHE A 95 3.35 0.80 -7.70
CA PHE A 95 2.92 -0.26 -8.62
C PHE A 95 4.09 -0.92 -9.32
N SER A 96 5.16 -0.19 -9.64
CA SER A 96 6.36 -0.77 -10.21
C SER A 96 7.02 -1.80 -9.29
N PHE A 97 6.92 -1.63 -7.96
CA PHE A 97 7.45 -2.62 -7.00
C PHE A 97 6.60 -3.89 -6.99
N ALA A 98 5.27 -3.73 -7.08
CA ALA A 98 4.35 -4.86 -7.21
C ALA A 98 4.60 -5.62 -8.52
N GLU A 99 4.79 -4.91 -9.63
CA GLU A 99 5.14 -5.49 -10.93
C GLU A 99 6.48 -6.24 -10.88
N ASP A 100 7.53 -5.63 -10.30
CA ASP A 100 8.84 -6.28 -10.13
C ASP A 100 8.72 -7.59 -9.33
N PHE A 101 7.86 -7.62 -8.30
CA PHE A 101 7.61 -8.83 -7.54
C PHE A 101 6.86 -9.90 -8.34
N LEU A 102 5.78 -9.54 -9.03
CA LEU A 102 5.01 -10.47 -9.87
C LEU A 102 5.86 -11.02 -11.01
N ASN A 103 6.80 -10.24 -11.53
CA ASN A 103 7.78 -10.65 -12.53
C ASN A 103 8.95 -11.48 -11.94
N ASN A 104 8.91 -11.83 -10.66
CA ASN A 104 9.97 -12.58 -9.97
C ASN A 104 11.32 -11.84 -9.93
N ALA A 105 11.32 -10.51 -10.05
CA ALA A 105 12.54 -9.70 -10.06
C ALA A 105 13.03 -9.34 -8.65
N ILE A 106 12.13 -9.34 -7.67
CA ILE A 106 12.44 -9.08 -6.25
C ILE A 106 11.80 -10.09 -5.33
N SER A 107 12.38 -10.27 -4.15
CA SER A 107 11.84 -11.14 -3.09
C SER A 107 10.71 -10.47 -2.30
N VAL A 108 9.94 -11.26 -1.54
CA VAL A 108 8.92 -10.76 -0.59
C VAL A 108 9.52 -9.74 0.38
N ARG A 109 10.69 -10.02 0.94
CA ARG A 109 11.38 -9.12 1.88
C ARG A 109 11.72 -7.78 1.22
N LYS A 110 12.13 -7.80 -0.03
CA LYS A 110 12.43 -6.58 -0.78
C LYS A 110 11.14 -5.82 -1.14
N LEU A 111 10.08 -6.53 -1.52
CA LEU A 111 8.75 -5.93 -1.71
C LEU A 111 8.30 -5.23 -0.43
N GLU A 112 8.35 -5.91 0.71
CA GLU A 112 7.94 -5.32 1.99
C GLU A 112 8.71 -4.04 2.33
N LYS A 113 10.03 -4.04 2.15
CA LYS A 113 10.85 -2.84 2.33
C LYS A 113 10.46 -1.74 1.35
N ALA A 114 10.28 -2.07 0.06
CA ALA A 114 9.90 -1.12 -0.97
C ALA A 114 8.56 -0.45 -0.67
N MET A 115 7.57 -1.22 -0.19
CA MET A 115 6.24 -0.71 0.15
C MET A 115 6.22 0.20 1.39
N ARG A 116 7.30 0.23 2.16
CA ARG A 116 7.49 1.13 3.32
C ARG A 116 8.31 2.38 3.00
N LEU A 117 8.86 2.49 1.79
CA LEU A 117 9.67 3.64 1.39
C LEU A 117 8.86 4.94 1.41
N GLY A 118 9.56 6.05 1.54
CA GLY A 118 8.95 7.38 1.58
C GLY A 118 8.22 7.71 2.88
N ASN A 119 8.15 6.79 3.84
CA ASN A 119 7.50 6.98 5.14
C ASN A 119 6.09 7.58 5.03
N LEU A 120 5.27 7.04 4.13
CA LEU A 120 3.92 7.51 3.81
C LEU A 120 2.89 7.22 4.91
N GLY A 121 3.32 6.55 5.99
CA GLY A 121 2.47 6.22 7.12
C GLY A 121 1.33 5.28 6.77
N GLU A 122 0.27 5.35 7.55
CA GLU A 122 -0.93 4.56 7.34
C GLU A 122 -2.00 5.34 6.59
N GLN A 123 -2.71 4.61 5.77
CA GLN A 123 -3.89 5.08 5.07
C GLN A 123 -5.14 4.51 5.72
N VAL A 124 -6.16 5.35 5.86
CA VAL A 124 -7.50 4.96 6.31
C VAL A 124 -8.44 5.03 5.11
N VAL A 125 -9.07 3.92 4.79
CA VAL A 125 -10.02 3.78 3.69
C VAL A 125 -11.40 3.52 4.25
N LEU A 126 -12.34 4.44 4.03
CA LEU A 126 -13.75 4.26 4.35
C LEU A 126 -14.40 3.46 3.22
N VAL A 127 -15.04 2.35 3.55
CA VAL A 127 -15.60 1.40 2.58
C VAL A 127 -17.12 1.45 2.59
N SER A 128 -17.74 1.49 3.78
CA SER A 128 -19.18 1.44 3.93
C SER A 128 -19.83 2.82 4.07
N ARG A 129 -21.12 2.89 3.80
CA ARG A 129 -21.92 4.09 4.07
C ARG A 129 -21.88 4.47 5.55
N ALA A 130 -21.92 3.49 6.45
CA ALA A 130 -21.84 3.72 7.89
C ALA A 130 -20.53 4.44 8.29
N ALA A 131 -19.40 4.07 7.67
CA ALA A 131 -18.14 4.75 7.92
C ALA A 131 -18.14 6.22 7.46
N PHE A 132 -18.79 6.52 6.33
CA PHE A 132 -18.95 7.91 5.89
C PHE A 132 -19.90 8.71 6.79
N ASP A 133 -21.00 8.11 7.24
CA ASP A 133 -21.97 8.76 8.12
C ASP A 133 -21.39 9.02 9.52
N ALA A 134 -20.36 8.28 9.93
CA ALA A 134 -19.61 8.46 11.18
C ALA A 134 -18.60 9.60 11.16
N LEU A 135 -18.39 10.26 10.00
CA LEU A 135 -17.50 11.41 9.88
C LEU A 135 -18.18 12.68 10.36
N LYS A 136 -17.47 13.44 11.20
CA LYS A 136 -17.85 14.82 11.57
C LYS A 136 -16.77 15.77 11.05
N TYR A 137 -17.15 16.64 10.13
CA TYR A 137 -16.26 17.70 9.65
C TYR A 137 -15.93 18.70 10.77
N VAL A 138 -14.64 19.05 10.88
CA VAL A 138 -14.11 19.96 11.89
C VAL A 138 -13.63 21.27 11.26
N GLY A 139 -12.91 21.18 10.15
CA GLY A 139 -12.34 22.33 9.47
C GLY A 139 -11.43 21.93 8.33
N ALA A 140 -10.76 22.89 7.74
CA ALA A 140 -9.77 22.69 6.70
C ALA A 140 -8.55 23.58 6.93
N GLU A 141 -7.38 23.08 6.57
CA GLU A 141 -6.15 23.86 6.56
C GLU A 141 -5.62 24.01 5.14
N GLU A 142 -5.21 25.21 4.82
CA GLU A 142 -4.58 25.48 3.52
C GLU A 142 -3.26 24.74 3.39
N ALA A 143 -3.00 24.27 2.19
CA ALA A 143 -1.77 23.62 1.78
C ALA A 143 -1.17 24.39 0.60
N ASP A 144 -0.13 25.15 0.85
CA ASP A 144 0.64 25.88 -0.16
C ASP A 144 1.46 24.90 -1.00
N ARG A 145 1.20 24.88 -2.31
CA ARG A 145 1.92 24.00 -3.26
C ARG A 145 3.42 24.26 -3.29
N SER A 146 3.83 25.52 -3.09
CA SER A 146 5.25 25.87 -3.13
C SER A 146 6.05 25.14 -2.04
N LYS A 147 5.39 24.78 -0.95
CA LYS A 147 5.94 23.97 0.14
C LYS A 147 5.60 22.49 -0.03
N TYR A 148 4.29 22.17 -0.07
CA TYR A 148 3.83 20.79 0.12
C TYR A 148 3.97 19.92 -1.13
N TYR A 149 3.76 20.48 -2.32
CA TYR A 149 4.04 19.73 -3.56
C TYR A 149 5.54 19.43 -3.71
N VAL A 150 6.40 20.40 -3.35
CA VAL A 150 7.86 20.21 -3.36
C VAL A 150 8.29 19.11 -2.38
N LEU A 151 7.71 19.08 -1.17
CA LEU A 151 7.97 18.00 -0.19
C LEU A 151 7.54 16.64 -0.71
N LYS A 152 6.34 16.54 -1.32
CA LYS A 152 5.83 15.32 -1.96
C LYS A 152 6.79 14.81 -3.03
N MET A 153 7.19 15.67 -3.95
CA MET A 153 8.10 15.30 -5.04
C MET A 153 9.49 14.88 -4.55
N LYS A 154 10.01 15.57 -3.51
CA LYS A 154 11.29 15.21 -2.88
C LYS A 154 11.21 13.82 -2.22
N ARG A 155 10.12 13.54 -1.52
CA ARG A 155 9.87 12.25 -0.87
C ARG A 155 9.79 11.11 -1.90
N ASP A 156 9.00 11.29 -2.96
CA ASP A 156 8.86 10.31 -4.04
C ASP A 156 10.21 10.04 -4.74
N LYS A 157 10.94 11.09 -5.07
CA LYS A 157 12.27 10.98 -5.67
C LYS A 157 13.25 10.23 -4.76
N ALA A 158 13.23 10.51 -3.46
CA ALA A 158 14.10 9.84 -2.49
C ALA A 158 13.76 8.35 -2.37
N ALA A 159 12.46 8.00 -2.27
CA ALA A 159 11.99 6.63 -2.22
C ALA A 159 12.39 5.83 -3.46
N ARG A 160 12.22 6.40 -4.65
CA ARG A 160 12.66 5.78 -5.91
C ARG A 160 14.17 5.60 -5.99
N ALA A 161 14.94 6.61 -5.55
CA ALA A 161 16.40 6.53 -5.52
C ALA A 161 16.89 5.44 -4.57
N GLU A 162 16.27 5.33 -3.39
CA GLU A 162 16.57 4.29 -2.41
C GLU A 162 16.23 2.90 -2.96
N TYR A 163 15.08 2.74 -3.62
CA TYR A 163 14.71 1.48 -4.26
C TYR A 163 15.69 1.08 -5.36
N LEU A 164 16.06 2.01 -6.23
CA LEU A 164 17.00 1.76 -7.32
C LEU A 164 18.42 1.52 -6.82
N GLY A 165 18.83 2.18 -5.73
CA GLY A 165 20.14 2.01 -5.08
C GLY A 165 20.22 0.74 -4.23
N SER A 166 19.09 0.18 -3.81
CA SER A 166 19.06 -1.11 -3.13
C SER A 166 19.49 -2.20 -4.12
N ASP A 167 20.46 -3.04 -3.71
CA ASP A 167 21.06 -4.07 -4.55
C ASP A 167 19.96 -4.89 -5.26
N ARG A 168 19.89 -4.77 -6.61
CA ARG A 168 19.01 -5.57 -7.47
C ARG A 168 19.55 -6.99 -7.69
N LYS A 169 20.75 -7.28 -7.15
CA LYS A 169 21.28 -8.64 -7.24
C LYS A 169 20.36 -9.55 -6.43
N PRO A 170 19.93 -10.68 -7.01
CA PRO A 170 19.21 -11.67 -6.25
C PRO A 170 20.05 -12.03 -5.02
N SER A 171 19.57 -11.71 -3.84
CA SER A 171 20.15 -12.20 -2.61
C SER A 171 19.64 -13.65 -2.48
N TYR A 172 20.45 -14.59 -2.90
CA TYR A 172 20.15 -16.03 -2.75
C TYR A 172 20.34 -16.49 -1.29
N GLY A 173 19.88 -15.69 -0.36
CA GLY A 173 19.75 -16.13 1.03
C GLY A 173 18.73 -17.27 1.12
N LEU A 174 19.02 -18.31 1.91
CA LEU A 174 18.14 -19.47 2.11
C LEU A 174 16.71 -19.11 2.58
N ASP A 175 16.51 -17.87 3.03
CA ASP A 175 15.26 -17.37 3.59
C ASP A 175 14.53 -16.35 2.68
N GLU A 176 15.00 -16.15 1.44
CA GLU A 176 14.37 -15.20 0.53
C GLU A 176 13.38 -15.91 -0.42
N LEU A 177 12.09 -15.59 -0.31
CA LEU A 177 11.05 -16.11 -1.17
C LEU A 177 10.80 -15.16 -2.35
N TYR A 178 10.91 -15.69 -3.55
CA TYR A 178 10.49 -15.06 -4.79
C TYR A 178 9.12 -15.59 -5.23
N MET A 179 8.46 -14.90 -6.15
CA MET A 179 7.11 -15.28 -6.57
C MET A 179 7.03 -16.71 -7.11
N LEU A 180 8.02 -17.13 -7.91
CA LEU A 180 8.09 -18.53 -8.39
C LEU A 180 8.27 -19.56 -7.27
N ASP A 181 9.00 -19.21 -6.21
CA ASP A 181 9.18 -20.11 -5.07
C ASP A 181 7.87 -20.26 -4.29
N ILE A 182 7.14 -19.14 -4.12
CA ILE A 182 5.83 -19.11 -3.48
C ILE A 182 4.85 -20.03 -4.22
N MET A 183 4.76 -19.89 -5.53
CA MET A 183 3.88 -20.70 -6.36
C MET A 183 4.26 -22.19 -6.36
N ARG A 184 5.55 -22.52 -6.58
CA ARG A 184 6.06 -23.89 -6.65
C ARG A 184 5.93 -24.64 -5.33
N GLN A 185 6.13 -23.95 -4.21
CA GLN A 185 6.04 -24.54 -2.87
C GLN A 185 4.63 -24.51 -2.31
N GLY A 186 3.67 -23.87 -2.97
CA GLY A 186 2.30 -23.72 -2.48
C GLY A 186 2.21 -22.93 -1.18
N VAL A 187 3.03 -21.88 -1.02
CA VAL A 187 3.12 -21.07 0.19
C VAL A 187 1.77 -20.41 0.50
N LYS A 188 1.27 -20.57 1.72
CA LYS A 188 -0.01 -20.02 2.20
C LYS A 188 0.22 -18.79 3.09
N ALA A 189 -0.88 -18.08 3.39
CA ALA A 189 -0.83 -16.82 4.14
C ALA A 189 -0.29 -16.95 5.58
N ASP A 190 -0.34 -18.13 6.16
CA ASP A 190 0.14 -18.45 7.51
C ASP A 190 1.59 -18.96 7.55
N ASP A 191 2.27 -19.04 6.41
CA ASP A 191 3.67 -19.49 6.33
C ASP A 191 4.57 -18.58 7.19
N PRO A 192 5.36 -19.15 8.13
CA PRO A 192 6.17 -18.37 9.05
C PRO A 192 7.27 -17.54 8.37
N ARG A 193 7.68 -17.91 7.14
CA ARG A 193 8.68 -17.17 6.35
C ARG A 193 8.16 -15.82 5.82
N LEU A 194 6.86 -15.58 5.89
CA LEU A 194 6.21 -14.34 5.48
C LEU A 194 6.03 -13.32 6.63
N ARG A 195 6.55 -13.63 7.83
CA ARG A 195 6.41 -12.82 9.05
C ARG A 195 7.72 -12.18 9.47
#